data_54bafeb5590ba268d45a1e6c7d77eb55
#
_entry.id   54bafeb5590ba268d45a1e6c7d77eb55
#
_cell.length_a   1.000
_cell.length_b   1.000
_cell.length_c   1.000
_cell.angle_alpha   90.00
_cell.angle_beta   90.00
_cell.angle_gamma   90.00
#
_symmetry.space_group_name_H-M   'P 1'
#
loop_
_entity.id
_entity.type
_entity.pdbx_description
1 polymer ?
#
loop_
_entity_poly.entity_id
_entity_poly.type
_entity_poly.pdbx_seq_one_letter_code
_entity_poly.pdbx_strand_id
1 'polypeptide(L)'
;MKTTVAVLGPGAVGGTFAVQFLNADDRTICVAPPATVQLMAFSGISLETNGSPPHVGRPEVTEHLSFPVELLLVSVRPDQLQDAIERVDPAAVAEGVVLPLLNGLEHMGPLRERFPGRVAAGALSRFDAYRVGRMQIVRKTPMALVTMGSDELPREELERAGRILERAGI
;
A
#
# COMPACT_ATOMS: atom_id res chain seq x y z
N MET A 1 -9.43 4.49 -17.87
CA MET A 1 -10.08 4.19 -16.57
C MET A 1 -9.05 4.46 -15.49
N LYS A 2 -9.46 5.05 -14.36
CA LYS A 2 -8.57 5.20 -13.20
C LYS A 2 -8.33 3.83 -12.57
N THR A 3 -7.07 3.51 -12.27
CA THR A 3 -6.72 2.30 -11.53
C THR A 3 -7.17 2.45 -10.08
N THR A 4 -7.69 1.39 -9.49
CA THR A 4 -8.09 1.37 -8.08
C THR A 4 -7.03 0.64 -7.26
N VAL A 5 -6.40 1.34 -6.33
CA VAL A 5 -5.33 0.84 -5.47
C VAL A 5 -5.76 0.93 -4.01
N ALA A 6 -5.55 -0.13 -3.25
CA ALA A 6 -5.72 -0.10 -1.80
C ALA A 6 -4.37 -0.21 -1.07
N VAL A 7 -4.27 0.50 0.05
CA VAL A 7 -3.11 0.46 0.95
C VAL A 7 -3.58 -0.01 2.32
N LEU A 8 -3.17 -1.20 2.71
CA LEU A 8 -3.42 -1.77 4.04
C LEU A 8 -2.27 -1.38 4.98
N GLY A 9 -2.58 -0.52 5.94
CA GLY A 9 -1.62 0.03 6.88
C GLY A 9 -0.89 1.28 6.37
N PRO A 10 -1.54 2.46 6.40
CA PRO A 10 -0.95 3.73 5.96
C PRO A 10 0.06 4.28 6.99
N GLY A 11 1.13 3.53 7.23
CA GLY A 11 2.30 3.94 8.01
C GLY A 11 3.26 4.81 7.19
N ALA A 12 4.56 4.79 7.52
CA ALA A 12 5.56 5.57 6.77
C ALA A 12 5.68 5.10 5.31
N VAL A 13 5.71 3.78 5.08
CA VAL A 13 5.75 3.19 3.74
C VAL A 13 4.41 3.38 3.03
N GLY A 14 3.34 2.81 3.59
CA GLY A 14 2.02 2.82 2.94
C GLY A 14 1.45 4.21 2.75
N GLY A 15 1.65 5.11 3.71
CA GLY A 15 1.19 6.50 3.59
C GLY A 15 1.95 7.28 2.51
N THR A 16 3.26 7.05 2.36
CA THR A 16 4.04 7.65 1.26
C THR A 16 3.49 7.17 -0.09
N PHE A 17 3.29 5.86 -0.25
CA PHE A 17 2.81 5.30 -1.51
C PHE A 17 1.36 5.70 -1.80
N ALA A 18 0.50 5.80 -0.77
CA ALA A 18 -0.85 6.32 -0.95
C ALA A 18 -0.86 7.75 -1.55
N VAL A 19 0.02 8.63 -1.07
CA VAL A 19 0.16 9.98 -1.65
C VAL A 19 0.70 9.94 -3.08
N GLN A 20 1.65 9.03 -3.38
CA GLN A 20 2.18 8.88 -4.74
C GLN A 20 1.13 8.35 -5.73
N PHE A 21 0.31 7.36 -5.34
CA PHE A 21 -0.81 6.89 -6.17
C PHE A 21 -1.84 7.99 -6.44
N LEU A 22 -2.17 8.82 -5.43
CA LEU A 22 -3.03 9.99 -5.62
C LEU A 22 -2.44 10.98 -6.64
N ASN A 23 -1.14 11.22 -6.57
CA ASN A 23 -0.44 12.11 -7.50
C ASN A 23 -0.41 11.56 -8.94
N ALA A 24 -0.50 10.22 -9.09
CA ALA A 24 -0.65 9.53 -10.37
C ALA A 24 -2.10 9.47 -10.88
N ASP A 25 -3.03 10.15 -10.20
CA ASP A 25 -4.48 10.17 -10.48
C ASP A 25 -5.16 8.81 -10.33
N ASP A 26 -4.59 7.89 -9.57
CA ASP A 26 -5.21 6.63 -9.21
C ASP A 26 -6.25 6.82 -8.10
N ARG A 27 -7.35 6.04 -8.15
CA ARG A 27 -8.29 5.94 -7.05
C ARG A 27 -7.60 5.22 -5.90
N THR A 28 -7.27 5.93 -4.84
CA THR A 28 -6.46 5.40 -3.73
C THR A 28 -7.29 5.28 -2.46
N ILE A 29 -7.31 4.08 -1.89
CA ILE A 29 -8.04 3.75 -0.67
C ILE A 29 -7.05 3.32 0.41
N CYS A 30 -7.12 3.90 1.58
CA CYS A 30 -6.39 3.43 2.76
C CYS A 30 -7.30 2.62 3.67
N VAL A 31 -6.86 1.41 4.00
CA VAL A 31 -7.55 0.50 4.92
C VAL A 31 -6.82 0.51 6.25
N ALA A 32 -7.55 0.85 7.33
CA ALA A 32 -6.94 1.02 8.64
C ALA A 32 -7.95 0.82 9.78
N PRO A 33 -7.51 0.69 11.05
CA PRO A 33 -8.40 0.68 12.20
C PRO A 33 -9.22 1.99 12.35
N PRO A 34 -10.39 1.95 13.03
CA PRO A 34 -11.33 3.08 13.14
C PRO A 34 -10.68 4.40 13.53
N ALA A 35 -9.82 4.41 14.55
CA ALA A 35 -9.16 5.63 15.01
C ALA A 35 -8.24 6.25 13.95
N THR A 36 -7.60 5.42 13.12
CA THR A 36 -6.75 5.88 12.01
C THR A 36 -7.59 6.40 10.86
N VAL A 37 -8.70 5.73 10.54
CA VAL A 37 -9.66 6.17 9.52
C VAL A 37 -10.20 7.55 9.85
N GLN A 38 -10.69 7.77 11.09
CA GLN A 38 -11.20 9.07 11.54
C GLN A 38 -10.14 10.17 11.42
N LEU A 39 -8.92 9.89 11.85
CA LEU A 39 -7.82 10.84 11.77
C LEU A 39 -7.48 11.20 10.33
N MET A 40 -7.36 10.21 9.44
CA MET A 40 -7.04 10.43 8.02
C MET A 40 -8.15 11.15 7.28
N ALA A 41 -9.41 10.85 7.58
CA ALA A 41 -10.57 11.56 7.00
C ALA A 41 -10.51 13.06 7.33
N PHE A 42 -10.05 13.40 8.54
CA PHE A 42 -9.93 14.79 8.97
C PHE A 42 -8.68 15.48 8.40
N SER A 43 -7.49 14.88 8.62
CA SER A 43 -6.20 15.54 8.33
C SER A 43 -5.62 15.24 6.95
N GLY A 44 -6.02 14.14 6.32
CA GLY A 44 -5.26 13.55 5.21
C GLY A 44 -3.91 12.98 5.66
N ILE A 45 -3.02 12.76 4.71
CA ILE A 45 -1.63 12.34 4.92
C ILE A 45 -0.72 13.48 4.47
N SER A 46 0.06 14.04 5.39
CA SER A 46 1.08 15.04 5.09
C SER A 46 2.39 14.32 4.75
N LEU A 47 2.89 14.53 3.55
CA LEU A 47 4.15 13.97 3.06
C LEU A 47 5.12 15.10 2.71
N GLU A 48 6.24 15.15 3.42
CA GLU A 48 7.42 15.92 3.07
C GLU A 48 8.43 15.00 2.36
N THR A 49 8.93 15.42 1.22
CA THR A 49 9.92 14.66 0.46
C THR A 49 11.18 15.47 0.29
N ASN A 50 12.30 14.97 0.80
CA ASN A 50 13.63 15.53 0.58
C ASN A 50 13.74 17.03 0.92
N GLY A 51 13.11 17.48 2.02
CA GLY A 51 13.10 18.86 2.46
C GLY A 51 12.21 19.82 1.66
N SER A 52 11.39 19.29 0.72
CA SER A 52 10.38 20.08 0.04
C SER A 52 9.21 20.41 0.97
N PRO A 53 8.44 21.49 0.73
CA PRO A 53 7.25 21.75 1.52
C PRO A 53 6.30 20.53 1.57
N PRO A 54 5.68 20.24 2.72
CA PRO A 54 4.76 19.13 2.85
C PRO A 54 3.58 19.22 1.88
N HIS A 55 3.26 18.12 1.21
CA HIS A 55 2.06 17.93 0.42
C HIS A 55 1.04 17.10 1.19
N VAL A 56 -0.24 17.48 1.17
CA VAL A 56 -1.31 16.75 1.84
C VAL A 56 -2.13 15.96 0.82
N GLY A 57 -1.95 14.64 0.84
CA GLY A 57 -2.80 13.70 0.10
C GLY A 57 -4.06 13.35 0.90
N ARG A 58 -5.20 13.19 0.22
CA ARG A 58 -6.48 12.81 0.81
C ARG A 58 -7.03 11.56 0.12
N PRO A 59 -6.54 10.35 0.48
CA PRO A 59 -7.11 9.10 -0.03
C PRO A 59 -8.52 8.88 0.49
N GLU A 60 -9.29 8.04 -0.20
CA GLU A 60 -10.46 7.42 0.42
C GLU A 60 -10.01 6.59 1.62
N VAL A 61 -10.82 6.49 2.66
CA VAL A 61 -10.48 5.75 3.87
C VAL A 61 -11.61 4.82 4.25
N THR A 62 -11.25 3.61 4.68
CA THR A 62 -12.22 2.61 5.13
C THR A 62 -11.63 1.71 6.21
N GLU A 63 -12.49 1.15 7.04
CA GLU A 63 -12.12 0.12 8.00
C GLU A 63 -12.05 -1.28 7.37
N HIS A 64 -12.87 -1.50 6.32
CA HIS A 64 -12.94 -2.76 5.61
C HIS A 64 -12.98 -2.54 4.09
N LEU A 65 -12.20 -3.33 3.35
CA LEU A 65 -12.19 -3.34 1.89
C LEU A 65 -13.08 -4.48 1.39
N SER A 66 -14.18 -4.12 0.69
CA SER A 66 -15.16 -5.07 0.17
C SER A 66 -15.49 -4.87 -1.31
N PHE A 67 -14.74 -4.04 -2.02
CA PHE A 67 -14.92 -3.79 -3.44
C PHE A 67 -13.60 -4.03 -4.21
N PRO A 68 -13.68 -4.37 -5.52
CA PRO A 68 -12.51 -4.77 -6.30
C PRO A 68 -11.41 -3.70 -6.39
N VAL A 69 -10.16 -4.15 -6.25
CA VAL A 69 -8.95 -3.35 -6.46
C VAL A 69 -7.95 -4.10 -7.34
N GLU A 70 -7.17 -3.38 -8.12
CA GLU A 70 -6.15 -3.95 -9.01
C GLU A 70 -4.82 -4.19 -8.29
N LEU A 71 -4.56 -3.44 -7.22
CA LEU A 71 -3.38 -3.62 -6.37
C LEU A 71 -3.76 -3.40 -4.90
N LEU A 72 -3.44 -4.35 -4.04
CA LEU A 72 -3.45 -4.21 -2.58
C LEU A 72 -2.00 -4.16 -2.08
N LEU A 73 -1.54 -2.99 -1.70
CA LEU A 73 -0.25 -2.83 -1.04
C LEU A 73 -0.40 -3.12 0.46
N VAL A 74 0.36 -4.07 0.99
CA VAL A 74 0.36 -4.40 2.43
C VAL A 74 1.62 -3.87 3.08
N SER A 75 1.47 -2.93 4.02
CA SER A 75 2.59 -2.24 4.68
C SER A 75 2.37 -2.04 6.18
N VAL A 76 1.70 -2.98 6.79
CA VAL A 76 1.54 -3.05 8.25
C VAL A 76 2.79 -3.59 8.93
N ARG A 77 2.91 -3.40 10.24
CA ARG A 77 3.93 -4.09 11.01
C ARG A 77 3.63 -5.59 11.11
N PRO A 78 4.65 -6.46 11.21
CA PRO A 78 4.43 -7.91 11.30
C PRO A 78 3.47 -8.33 12.42
N ASP A 79 3.55 -7.68 13.59
CA ASP A 79 2.70 -7.94 14.75
C ASP A 79 1.22 -7.53 14.54
N GLN A 80 0.92 -6.76 13.52
CA GLN A 80 -0.42 -6.28 13.17
C GLN A 80 -1.00 -6.99 11.93
N LEU A 81 -0.24 -7.86 11.29
CA LEU A 81 -0.61 -8.43 10.00
C LEU A 81 -1.91 -9.22 10.07
N GLN A 82 -2.06 -10.10 11.06
CA GLN A 82 -3.22 -10.98 11.17
C GLN A 82 -4.52 -10.16 11.29
N ASP A 83 -4.55 -9.20 12.19
CA ASP A 83 -5.72 -8.33 12.37
C ASP A 83 -5.99 -7.44 11.15
N ALA A 84 -4.94 -7.07 10.43
CA ALA A 84 -5.06 -6.20 9.26
C ALA A 84 -5.66 -6.94 8.07
N ILE A 85 -5.22 -8.15 7.75
CA ILE A 85 -5.72 -8.91 6.60
C ILE A 85 -7.18 -9.31 6.74
N GLU A 86 -7.69 -9.43 7.98
CA GLU A 86 -9.13 -9.65 8.24
C GLU A 86 -10.02 -8.48 7.81
N ARG A 87 -9.43 -7.28 7.60
CA ARG A 87 -10.14 -6.10 7.10
C ARG A 87 -10.32 -6.10 5.58
N VAL A 88 -9.78 -7.09 4.90
CA VAL A 88 -9.86 -7.21 3.43
C VAL A 88 -10.67 -8.44 3.08
N ASP A 89 -11.77 -8.23 2.35
CA ASP A 89 -12.50 -9.34 1.73
C ASP A 89 -11.62 -9.95 0.62
N PRO A 90 -11.35 -11.26 0.63
CA PRO A 90 -10.61 -11.91 -0.46
C PRO A 90 -11.20 -11.64 -1.85
N ALA A 91 -12.51 -11.48 -1.96
CA ALA A 91 -13.16 -11.13 -3.22
C ALA A 91 -12.71 -9.76 -3.78
N ALA A 92 -12.29 -8.84 -2.91
CA ALA A 92 -11.78 -7.54 -3.34
C ALA A 92 -10.48 -7.61 -4.15
N VAL A 93 -9.71 -8.67 -3.99
CA VAL A 93 -8.44 -8.88 -4.70
C VAL A 93 -8.47 -10.06 -5.68
N ALA A 94 -9.66 -10.60 -6.01
CA ALA A 94 -9.81 -11.76 -6.87
C ALA A 94 -9.15 -11.58 -8.26
N GLU A 95 -9.18 -10.35 -8.80
CA GLU A 95 -8.55 -9.96 -10.06
C GLU A 95 -7.36 -9.01 -9.85
N GLY A 96 -6.99 -8.74 -8.59
CA GLY A 96 -5.90 -7.85 -8.22
C GLY A 96 -4.64 -8.60 -7.80
N VAL A 97 -3.60 -7.86 -7.49
CA VAL A 97 -2.33 -8.36 -6.94
C VAL A 97 -2.19 -7.87 -5.50
N VAL A 98 -1.86 -8.79 -4.58
CA VAL A 98 -1.50 -8.47 -3.20
C VAL A 98 0.02 -8.38 -3.11
N LEU A 99 0.53 -7.19 -2.80
CA LEU A 99 1.96 -6.90 -2.74
C LEU A 99 2.37 -6.49 -1.32
N PRO A 100 2.91 -7.41 -0.53
CA PRO A 100 3.49 -7.06 0.77
C PRO A 100 4.84 -6.36 0.62
N LEU A 101 5.06 -5.32 1.43
CA LEU A 101 6.33 -4.62 1.57
C LEU A 101 6.80 -4.63 3.04
N LEU A 102 6.63 -5.77 3.69
CA LEU A 102 7.12 -6.01 5.05
C LEU A 102 8.54 -6.57 5.00
N ASN A 103 9.31 -6.33 6.06
CA ASN A 103 10.59 -6.99 6.25
C ASN A 103 10.40 -8.46 6.61
N GLY A 104 11.34 -9.31 6.20
CA GLY A 104 11.30 -10.76 6.45
C GLY A 104 10.44 -11.52 5.42
N LEU A 105 10.14 -12.77 5.70
CA LEU A 105 9.35 -13.65 4.83
C LEU A 105 8.16 -14.28 5.54
N GLU A 106 8.05 -14.11 6.85
CA GLU A 106 7.06 -14.75 7.72
C GLU A 106 5.63 -14.35 7.35
N HIS A 107 5.47 -13.18 6.74
CA HIS A 107 4.19 -12.65 6.28
C HIS A 107 3.62 -13.38 5.07
N MET A 108 4.46 -14.09 4.29
CA MET A 108 4.02 -14.76 3.06
C MET A 108 3.02 -15.89 3.31
N GLY A 109 3.23 -16.69 4.34
CA GLY A 109 2.33 -17.79 4.71
C GLY A 109 0.90 -17.29 4.97
N PRO A 110 0.67 -16.42 5.97
CA PRO A 110 -0.65 -15.86 6.26
C PRO A 110 -1.31 -15.16 5.07
N LEU A 111 -0.53 -14.45 4.26
CA LEU A 111 -1.07 -13.75 3.07
C LEU A 111 -1.52 -14.74 1.99
N ARG A 112 -0.74 -15.79 1.70
CA ARG A 112 -1.11 -16.83 0.73
C ARG A 112 -2.31 -17.65 1.18
N GLU A 113 -2.44 -17.91 2.48
CA GLU A 113 -3.62 -18.55 3.05
C GLU A 113 -4.88 -17.68 2.87
N ARG A 114 -4.77 -16.38 3.14
CA ARG A 114 -5.89 -15.44 3.04
C ARG A 114 -6.28 -15.11 1.60
N PHE A 115 -5.28 -14.97 0.72
CA PHE A 115 -5.44 -14.53 -0.69
C PHE A 115 -4.78 -15.53 -1.65
N PRO A 116 -5.29 -16.76 -1.75
CA PRO A 116 -4.65 -17.81 -2.54
C PRO A 116 -4.50 -17.42 -4.02
N GLY A 117 -3.31 -17.65 -4.57
CA GLY A 117 -3.01 -17.35 -5.97
C GLY A 117 -2.92 -15.85 -6.32
N ARG A 118 -2.97 -14.95 -5.33
CA ARG A 118 -2.99 -13.49 -5.58
C ARG A 118 -1.78 -12.75 -5.01
N VAL A 119 -0.87 -13.44 -4.31
CA VAL A 119 0.23 -12.80 -3.58
C VAL A 119 1.53 -12.81 -4.40
N ALA A 120 2.08 -11.62 -4.63
CA ALA A 120 3.45 -11.44 -5.10
C ALA A 120 4.38 -11.23 -3.90
N ALA A 121 5.57 -11.83 -3.93
CA ALA A 121 6.63 -11.44 -3.01
C ALA A 121 7.17 -10.06 -3.41
N GLY A 122 7.32 -9.15 -2.47
CA GLY A 122 7.81 -7.79 -2.70
C GLY A 122 9.02 -7.46 -1.84
N ALA A 123 9.98 -6.75 -2.41
CA ALA A 123 11.11 -6.18 -1.68
C ALA A 123 11.21 -4.69 -1.98
N LEU A 124 11.24 -3.89 -0.92
CA LEU A 124 11.43 -2.44 -0.99
C LEU A 124 12.89 -2.09 -0.68
N SER A 125 13.52 -1.37 -1.57
CA SER A 125 14.89 -0.87 -1.39
C SER A 125 15.00 0.61 -1.77
N ARG A 126 16.10 1.25 -1.41
CA ARG A 126 16.36 2.68 -1.64
C ARG A 126 15.25 3.58 -1.09
N PHE A 127 14.66 3.17 0.02
CA PHE A 127 13.54 3.88 0.63
C PHE A 127 13.86 4.16 2.10
N ASP A 128 13.79 5.43 2.48
CA ASP A 128 13.92 5.89 3.87
C ASP A 128 12.80 6.91 4.13
N ALA A 129 11.85 6.52 4.97
CA ALA A 129 10.78 7.38 5.43
C ALA A 129 10.40 7.05 6.88
N TYR A 130 9.99 8.07 7.62
CA TYR A 130 9.57 7.92 9.00
C TYR A 130 8.42 8.88 9.33
N ARG A 131 7.71 8.56 10.38
CA ARG A 131 6.67 9.43 10.90
C ARG A 131 7.24 10.39 11.93
N VAL A 132 6.93 11.68 11.78
CA VAL A 132 7.25 12.74 12.76
C VAL A 132 6.04 13.10 13.61
N GLY A 133 4.85 12.62 13.23
CA GLY A 133 3.60 12.83 13.94
C GLY A 133 2.51 11.90 13.43
N ARG A 134 1.27 12.11 13.89
CA ARG A 134 0.11 11.39 13.37
C ARG A 134 -0.15 11.84 11.93
N MET A 135 -0.14 10.91 10.97
CA MET A 135 -0.32 11.19 9.53
C MET A 135 0.66 12.21 8.94
N GLN A 136 1.81 12.42 9.59
CA GLN A 136 2.89 13.26 9.09
C GLN A 136 4.12 12.41 8.79
N ILE A 137 4.51 12.35 7.53
CA ILE A 137 5.58 11.49 7.02
C ILE A 137 6.66 12.38 6.41
N VAL A 138 7.91 12.06 6.72
CA VAL A 138 9.09 12.62 6.07
C VAL A 138 9.79 11.50 5.30
N ARG A 139 9.93 11.69 4.00
CA ARG A 139 10.69 10.81 3.10
C ARG A 139 12.01 11.48 2.75
N LYS A 140 13.12 10.81 3.08
CA LYS A 140 14.49 11.32 2.82
C LYS A 140 15.02 10.95 1.45
N THR A 141 14.56 9.85 0.89
CA THR A 141 15.05 9.36 -0.41
C THR A 141 14.18 9.83 -1.55
N PRO A 142 14.78 10.32 -2.66
CA PRO A 142 14.01 10.76 -3.82
C PRO A 142 13.38 9.59 -4.59
N MET A 143 13.95 8.40 -4.45
CA MET A 143 13.53 7.19 -5.17
C MET A 143 13.10 6.09 -4.21
N ALA A 144 12.19 5.24 -4.68
CA ALA A 144 11.91 3.92 -4.12
C ALA A 144 12.14 2.90 -5.23
N LEU A 145 12.61 1.73 -4.88
CA LEU A 145 12.70 0.61 -5.82
C LEU A 145 11.96 -0.57 -5.22
N VAL A 146 10.90 -0.99 -5.89
CA VAL A 146 10.14 -2.20 -5.56
C VAL A 146 10.52 -3.29 -6.56
N THR A 147 11.03 -4.40 -6.04
CA THR A 147 11.20 -5.63 -6.82
C THR A 147 10.11 -6.60 -6.42
N MET A 148 9.44 -7.20 -7.40
CA MET A 148 8.38 -8.17 -7.13
C MET A 148 8.53 -9.43 -7.98
N GLY A 149 8.02 -10.55 -7.45
CA GLY A 149 7.98 -11.83 -8.14
C GLY A 149 6.91 -12.74 -7.56
N SER A 150 6.46 -13.71 -8.34
CA SER A 150 5.53 -14.74 -7.87
C SER A 150 5.74 -16.02 -8.67
N ASP A 151 5.52 -17.14 -8.01
CA ASP A 151 5.42 -18.48 -8.58
C ASP A 151 3.96 -18.91 -8.87
N GLU A 152 2.99 -18.09 -8.43
CA GLU A 152 1.56 -18.37 -8.54
C GLU A 152 0.85 -17.43 -9.53
N LEU A 153 1.30 -16.18 -9.62
CA LEU A 153 0.69 -15.16 -10.48
C LEU A 153 1.21 -15.24 -11.92
N PRO A 154 0.34 -15.10 -12.92
CA PRO A 154 0.76 -14.91 -14.30
C PRO A 154 1.67 -13.69 -14.46
N ARG A 155 2.66 -13.80 -15.34
CA ARG A 155 3.60 -12.71 -15.63
C ARG A 155 2.90 -11.41 -16.04
N GLU A 156 1.82 -11.51 -16.80
CA GLU A 156 1.03 -10.35 -17.23
C GLU A 156 0.43 -9.56 -16.07
N GLU A 157 0.01 -10.24 -15.01
CA GLU A 157 -0.53 -9.59 -13.81
C GLU A 157 0.56 -8.89 -13.01
N LEU A 158 1.75 -9.50 -12.90
CA LEU A 158 2.90 -8.85 -12.29
C LEU A 158 3.33 -7.60 -13.08
N GLU A 159 3.37 -7.68 -14.41
CA GLU A 159 3.68 -6.54 -15.27
C GLU A 159 2.62 -5.43 -15.15
N ARG A 160 1.34 -5.80 -15.00
CA ARG A 160 0.27 -4.83 -14.73
C ARG A 160 0.48 -4.11 -13.39
N ALA A 161 0.79 -4.85 -12.32
CA ALA A 161 1.11 -4.27 -11.02
C ALA A 161 2.36 -3.38 -11.09
N GLY A 162 3.39 -3.79 -11.83
CA GLY A 162 4.59 -2.99 -12.09
C GLY A 162 4.27 -1.64 -12.73
N ARG A 163 3.46 -1.64 -13.79
CA ARG A 163 3.02 -0.39 -14.45
C ARG A 163 2.24 0.55 -13.51
N ILE A 164 1.49 0.02 -12.55
CA ILE A 164 0.81 0.84 -11.53
C ILE A 164 1.85 1.55 -10.66
N LEU A 165 2.85 0.81 -10.18
CA LEU A 165 3.93 1.37 -9.35
C LEU A 165 4.76 2.41 -10.13
N GLU A 166 5.19 2.08 -11.35
CA GLU A 166 5.98 2.98 -12.21
C GLU A 166 5.28 4.33 -12.45
N ARG A 167 3.96 4.31 -12.75
CA ARG A 167 3.20 5.57 -12.90
C ARG A 167 3.19 6.42 -11.65
N ALA A 168 3.21 5.79 -10.48
CA ALA A 168 3.29 6.47 -9.19
C ALA A 168 4.71 6.92 -8.81
N GLY A 169 5.71 6.63 -9.65
CA GLY A 169 7.11 6.97 -9.38
C GLY A 169 7.76 6.06 -8.31
N ILE A 170 7.33 4.79 -8.29
CA ILE A 170 7.78 3.77 -7.33
C ILE A 170 8.59 2.71 -8.08
#